data_2adc0a2b1f2c5748867d6a7ae6448002
#
_entry.id   2adc0a2b1f2c5748867d6a7ae6448002
#
_cell.length_a   1.000
_cell.length_b   1.000
_cell.length_c   1.000
_cell.angle_alpha   90.00
_cell.angle_beta   90.00
_cell.angle_gamma   90.00
#
_symmetry.space_group_name_H-M   'P 1'
#
loop_
_entity.id
_entity.type
_entity.pdbx_description
1 polymer ?
#
loop_
_entity_poly.entity_id
_entity_poly.type
_entity_poly.pdbx_seq_one_letter_code
_entity_poly.pdbx_strand_id
1 'polypeptide(L)'
;NLKTIYASSKFVTTSVTSSTSMFEKSTNLVGGAGTKYNKSYLDKTYARIDGGTSNPGYFTEKPSTFSTDSWATIVSSVKAGNTRGYKVGETKTIDLGTTYGTHTLRIANTTTPSECSRTGFSQTACGFVLEFADIIIEHTMNGTATNAGGWPATSMRTFVNNDIYNAIPSEIKNAIIDTTVVSGHGKSDTENFTS
;
A
#
# COMPACT_ATOMS: atom_id res chain seq x y z
N ASN A 1 10.18 -32.26 -1.72
CA ASN A 1 9.30 -32.43 -0.54
C ASN A 1 8.49 -31.14 -0.32
N LEU A 2 7.44 -30.92 -1.15
CA LEU A 2 6.55 -29.77 -1.04
C LEU A 2 5.72 -29.87 0.25
N LYS A 3 5.78 -28.83 1.10
CA LYS A 3 5.03 -28.78 2.36
C LYS A 3 3.92 -27.74 2.36
N THR A 4 4.16 -26.59 1.72
CA THR A 4 3.22 -25.47 1.74
C THR A 4 3.20 -24.81 0.37
N ILE A 5 2.01 -24.44 -0.08
CA ILE A 5 1.79 -23.60 -1.27
C ILE A 5 1.13 -22.32 -0.81
N TYR A 6 1.78 -21.19 -1.04
CA TYR A 6 1.18 -19.89 -0.79
C TYR A 6 0.41 -19.40 -2.02
N ALA A 7 -0.80 -18.94 -1.80
CA ALA A 7 -1.62 -18.35 -2.85
C ALA A 7 -2.31 -17.07 -2.39
N SER A 8 -2.64 -16.21 -3.34
CA SER A 8 -3.49 -15.05 -3.08
C SER A 8 -4.93 -15.50 -2.82
N SER A 9 -5.66 -14.78 -1.96
CA SER A 9 -7.10 -14.97 -1.78
C SER A 9 -7.92 -14.79 -3.08
N LYS A 10 -7.32 -14.16 -4.10
CA LYS A 10 -7.91 -14.02 -5.45
C LYS A 10 -7.58 -15.18 -6.39
N PHE A 11 -6.83 -16.18 -5.94
CA PHE A 11 -6.51 -17.33 -6.78
C PHE A 11 -7.76 -18.13 -7.09
N VAL A 12 -7.97 -18.45 -8.37
CA VAL A 12 -9.11 -19.22 -8.85
C VAL A 12 -8.66 -20.29 -9.85
N THR A 13 -9.41 -21.36 -9.95
CA THR A 13 -9.14 -22.50 -10.85
C THR A 13 -10.19 -22.64 -11.95
N THR A 14 -10.97 -21.59 -12.23
CA THR A 14 -12.07 -21.62 -13.20
C THR A 14 -11.62 -22.01 -14.60
N SER A 15 -10.43 -21.58 -15.03
CA SER A 15 -9.85 -21.89 -16.34
C SER A 15 -9.12 -23.23 -16.41
N VAL A 16 -9.04 -23.99 -15.34
CA VAL A 16 -8.36 -25.29 -15.33
C VAL A 16 -9.32 -26.35 -15.86
N THR A 17 -8.99 -26.92 -17.00
CA THR A 17 -9.83 -27.95 -17.69
C THR A 17 -9.51 -29.36 -17.25
N SER A 18 -8.27 -29.66 -16.85
CA SER A 18 -7.83 -30.98 -16.40
C SER A 18 -6.97 -30.86 -15.15
N SER A 19 -7.27 -31.64 -14.13
CA SER A 19 -6.59 -31.57 -12.83
C SER A 19 -6.58 -32.89 -12.06
N THR A 20 -6.88 -34.01 -12.69
CA THR A 20 -7.10 -35.32 -12.07
C THR A 20 -5.87 -35.65 -11.26
N SER A 21 -4.93 -35.54 -10.99
CA SER A 21 -3.78 -35.91 -10.16
C SER A 21 -2.89 -34.72 -9.81
N MET A 22 -3.49 -33.54 -9.73
CA MET A 22 -2.74 -32.31 -9.49
C MET A 22 -1.85 -32.39 -8.23
N PHE A 23 -2.33 -33.04 -7.19
CA PHE A 23 -1.62 -33.17 -5.91
C PHE A 23 -1.11 -34.60 -5.65
N GLU A 24 -1.14 -35.48 -6.66
CA GLU A 24 -0.62 -36.83 -6.50
C GLU A 24 0.83 -36.82 -6.00
N LYS A 25 1.12 -37.68 -5.03
CA LYS A 25 2.44 -37.80 -4.39
C LYS A 25 2.89 -36.59 -3.55
N SER A 26 2.05 -35.57 -3.37
CA SER A 26 2.35 -34.41 -2.52
C SER A 26 2.07 -34.68 -1.04
N THR A 27 2.52 -35.83 -0.54
CA THR A 27 2.16 -36.42 0.77
C THR A 27 2.49 -35.57 1.98
N ASN A 28 3.38 -34.60 1.86
CA ASN A 28 3.76 -33.69 2.96
C ASN A 28 3.02 -32.35 2.91
N LEU A 29 2.12 -32.18 1.92
CA LEU A 29 1.41 -30.93 1.74
C LEU A 29 0.40 -30.70 2.86
N VAL A 30 0.41 -29.50 3.44
CA VAL A 30 -0.52 -29.06 4.48
C VAL A 30 -1.03 -27.68 4.11
N GLY A 31 -2.35 -27.52 4.12
CA GLY A 31 -3.01 -26.25 3.93
C GLY A 31 -2.91 -25.34 5.14
N GLY A 32 -3.22 -24.06 4.96
CA GLY A 32 -3.05 -23.02 5.98
C GLY A 32 -3.86 -23.22 7.26
N ALA A 33 -5.03 -23.86 7.16
CA ALA A 33 -5.87 -24.22 8.32
C ALA A 33 -5.66 -25.67 8.79
N GLY A 34 -4.60 -26.35 8.30
CA GLY A 34 -4.20 -27.68 8.78
C GLY A 34 -4.74 -28.85 7.95
N THR A 35 -5.37 -28.62 6.80
CA THR A 35 -5.78 -29.70 5.89
C THR A 35 -4.58 -30.46 5.40
N LYS A 36 -4.47 -31.73 5.81
CA LYS A 36 -3.38 -32.64 5.42
C LYS A 36 -3.69 -33.33 4.09
N TYR A 37 -2.63 -33.75 3.40
CA TYR A 37 -2.76 -34.56 2.21
C TYR A 37 -3.71 -35.73 2.40
N ASN A 38 -4.61 -35.92 1.42
CA ASN A 38 -5.55 -37.03 1.36
C ASN A 38 -5.60 -37.58 -0.07
N LYS A 39 -5.55 -38.88 -0.21
CA LYS A 39 -5.61 -39.59 -1.50
C LYS A 39 -6.89 -39.32 -2.30
N SER A 40 -7.94 -38.83 -1.64
CA SER A 40 -9.21 -38.43 -2.29
C SER A 40 -9.24 -36.96 -2.67
N TYR A 41 -8.21 -36.18 -2.34
CA TYR A 41 -8.16 -34.72 -2.51
C TYR A 41 -7.06 -34.35 -3.51
N LEU A 42 -7.19 -34.80 -4.76
CA LEU A 42 -6.10 -34.74 -5.73
C LEU A 42 -6.32 -33.73 -6.85
N ASP A 43 -7.50 -33.18 -7.00
CA ASP A 43 -7.85 -32.31 -8.12
C ASP A 43 -7.89 -30.82 -7.76
N LYS A 44 -8.23 -29.98 -8.73
CA LYS A 44 -8.33 -28.53 -8.60
C LYS A 44 -9.30 -28.05 -7.52
N THR A 45 -10.23 -28.88 -7.07
CA THR A 45 -11.17 -28.53 -6.00
C THR A 45 -10.45 -28.19 -4.71
N TYR A 46 -9.29 -28.80 -4.50
CA TYR A 46 -8.45 -28.57 -3.33
C TYR A 46 -7.32 -27.56 -3.58
N ALA A 47 -7.18 -27.06 -4.80
CA ALA A 47 -6.29 -25.95 -5.15
C ALA A 47 -6.92 -24.60 -4.76
N ARG A 48 -7.12 -24.38 -3.48
CA ARG A 48 -7.72 -23.18 -2.88
C ARG A 48 -7.14 -22.90 -1.51
N ILE A 49 -7.35 -21.69 -1.02
CA ILE A 49 -7.02 -21.35 0.37
C ILE A 49 -7.79 -22.29 1.31
N ASP A 50 -7.07 -22.85 2.24
CA ASP A 50 -7.60 -23.81 3.20
C ASP A 50 -8.54 -23.12 4.19
N GLY A 51 -9.82 -23.49 4.16
CA GLY A 51 -10.86 -23.06 5.09
C GLY A 51 -11.13 -24.08 6.21
N GLY A 52 -10.21 -25.01 6.45
CA GLY A 52 -10.34 -26.06 7.46
C GLY A 52 -11.34 -27.13 7.05
N THR A 53 -11.97 -27.77 8.03
CA THR A 53 -12.89 -28.91 7.83
C THR A 53 -14.10 -28.58 6.98
N SER A 54 -14.59 -27.34 7.02
CA SER A 54 -15.78 -26.92 6.27
C SER A 54 -15.47 -26.62 4.80
N ASN A 55 -14.22 -26.26 4.48
CA ASN A 55 -13.78 -25.92 3.13
C ASN A 55 -12.31 -26.29 2.91
N PRO A 56 -11.97 -27.61 2.94
CA PRO A 56 -10.60 -28.06 2.90
C PRO A 56 -9.89 -27.66 1.61
N GLY A 57 -8.63 -27.24 1.73
CA GLY A 57 -7.77 -26.83 0.63
C GLY A 57 -6.29 -26.99 0.99
N TYR A 58 -5.43 -26.97 -0.02
CA TYR A 58 -3.99 -27.16 0.21
C TYR A 58 -3.20 -25.85 0.22
N PHE A 59 -3.84 -24.72 -0.03
CA PHE A 59 -3.11 -23.47 -0.08
C PHE A 59 -3.20 -22.73 1.25
N THR A 60 -2.09 -22.12 1.60
CA THR A 60 -2.00 -21.14 2.68
C THR A 60 -2.14 -19.76 2.07
N GLU A 61 -2.98 -18.91 2.65
CA GLU A 61 -3.06 -17.54 2.19
C GLU A 61 -1.70 -16.86 2.33
N LYS A 62 -1.22 -16.26 1.24
CA LYS A 62 0.02 -15.49 1.28
C LYS A 62 -0.17 -14.30 2.22
N PRO A 63 0.68 -14.16 3.25
CA PRO A 63 0.59 -12.99 4.11
C PRO A 63 0.66 -11.71 3.29
N SER A 64 -0.30 -10.83 3.52
CA SER A 64 -0.33 -9.51 2.96
C SER A 64 0.66 -8.63 3.70
N THR A 65 1.61 -8.03 2.99
CA THR A 65 2.53 -7.06 3.56
C THR A 65 2.61 -5.86 2.64
N PHE A 66 2.90 -4.70 3.19
CA PHE A 66 3.04 -3.48 2.40
C PHE A 66 4.10 -3.64 1.30
N SER A 67 5.21 -4.30 1.60
CA SER A 67 6.32 -4.51 0.65
C SER A 67 5.97 -5.46 -0.49
N THR A 68 5.13 -6.49 -0.25
CA THR A 68 4.87 -7.56 -1.23
C THR A 68 3.59 -7.38 -2.02
N ASP A 69 2.61 -6.64 -1.50
CA ASP A 69 1.36 -6.39 -2.20
C ASP A 69 1.58 -5.43 -3.38
N SER A 70 0.81 -5.59 -4.45
CA SER A 70 0.82 -4.61 -5.54
C SER A 70 0.23 -3.28 -5.08
N TRP A 71 0.60 -2.18 -5.73
CA TRP A 71 0.00 -0.88 -5.44
C TRP A 71 -1.52 -0.89 -5.61
N ALA A 72 -2.04 -1.56 -6.63
CA ALA A 72 -3.48 -1.72 -6.82
C ALA A 72 -4.15 -2.43 -5.64
N THR A 73 -3.51 -3.45 -5.06
CA THR A 73 -4.01 -4.15 -3.86
C THR A 73 -3.99 -3.22 -2.65
N ILE A 74 -2.91 -2.48 -2.42
CA ILE A 74 -2.79 -1.52 -1.32
C ILE A 74 -3.88 -0.46 -1.43
N VAL A 75 -3.99 0.20 -2.58
CA VAL A 75 -5.00 1.25 -2.84
C VAL A 75 -6.41 0.73 -2.62
N SER A 76 -6.74 -0.44 -3.18
CA SER A 76 -8.06 -1.06 -3.02
C SER A 76 -8.38 -1.36 -1.54
N SER A 77 -7.40 -1.87 -0.80
CA SER A 77 -7.55 -2.20 0.62
C SER A 77 -7.76 -0.97 1.48
N VAL A 78 -6.95 0.07 1.27
CA VAL A 78 -7.05 1.33 1.99
C VAL A 78 -8.38 2.02 1.71
N LYS A 79 -8.83 2.09 0.45
CA LYS A 79 -10.14 2.65 0.06
C LYS A 79 -11.32 1.89 0.69
N ALA A 80 -11.17 0.59 0.92
CA ALA A 80 -12.17 -0.23 1.60
C ALA A 80 -12.10 -0.12 3.14
N GLY A 81 -11.24 0.73 3.69
CA GLY A 81 -11.03 0.84 5.14
C GLY A 81 -10.30 -0.37 5.76
N ASN A 82 -9.71 -1.21 4.93
CA ASN A 82 -8.99 -2.40 5.37
C ASN A 82 -7.49 -2.26 5.05
N THR A 83 -6.70 -1.90 6.02
CA THR A 83 -5.24 -1.75 5.87
C THR A 83 -4.50 -3.09 5.81
N ARG A 84 -5.20 -4.23 5.86
CA ARG A 84 -4.64 -5.59 5.75
C ARG A 84 -3.52 -5.88 6.75
N GLY A 85 -3.47 -5.16 7.85
CA GLY A 85 -2.43 -5.28 8.86
C GLY A 85 -1.12 -4.56 8.50
N TYR A 86 -1.12 -3.67 7.51
CA TYR A 86 0.01 -2.78 7.22
C TYR A 86 0.35 -1.94 8.45
N LYS A 87 1.63 -1.83 8.75
CA LYS A 87 2.10 -1.19 9.98
C LYS A 87 2.92 0.06 9.67
N VAL A 88 2.81 1.05 10.54
CA VAL A 88 3.70 2.22 10.52
C VAL A 88 5.16 1.76 10.51
N GLY A 89 5.96 2.38 9.65
CA GLY A 89 7.37 2.05 9.44
C GLY A 89 7.63 1.01 8.34
N GLU A 90 6.63 0.25 7.87
CA GLU A 90 6.83 -0.62 6.72
C GLU A 90 7.12 0.18 5.46
N THR A 91 7.99 -0.35 4.62
CA THR A 91 8.51 0.32 3.43
C THR A 91 8.20 -0.42 2.15
N LYS A 92 8.13 0.32 1.05
CA LYS A 92 7.99 -0.20 -0.30
C LYS A 92 8.63 0.74 -1.30
N THR A 93 9.30 0.18 -2.31
CA THR A 93 9.88 0.97 -3.38
C THR A 93 8.83 1.52 -4.33
N ILE A 94 9.10 2.71 -4.86
CA ILE A 94 8.34 3.39 -5.91
C ILE A 94 9.30 3.85 -6.99
N ASP A 95 8.95 3.63 -8.24
CA ASP A 95 9.70 4.13 -9.39
C ASP A 95 9.07 5.43 -9.88
N LEU A 96 9.83 6.51 -9.83
CA LEU A 96 9.45 7.85 -10.31
C LEU A 96 9.96 8.12 -11.73
N GLY A 97 10.36 7.08 -12.45
CA GLY A 97 10.87 7.17 -13.81
C GLY A 97 12.34 7.56 -13.91
N THR A 98 12.80 7.77 -15.14
CA THR A 98 14.23 8.00 -15.42
C THR A 98 14.77 9.30 -14.84
N THR A 99 13.92 10.29 -14.61
CA THR A 99 14.32 11.60 -14.09
C THR A 99 14.64 11.57 -12.61
N TYR A 100 13.80 10.88 -11.84
CA TYR A 100 13.92 10.88 -10.37
C TYR A 100 14.35 9.52 -9.82
N GLY A 101 14.22 8.44 -10.59
CA GLY A 101 14.67 7.11 -10.19
C GLY A 101 13.73 6.40 -9.21
N THR A 102 14.29 5.42 -8.53
CA THR A 102 13.55 4.59 -7.56
C THR A 102 13.81 5.09 -6.15
N HIS A 103 12.74 5.32 -5.41
CA HIS A 103 12.75 5.79 -4.04
C HIS A 103 12.00 4.85 -3.11
N THR A 104 12.08 5.10 -1.81
CA THR A 104 11.41 4.32 -0.78
C THR A 104 10.28 5.13 -0.17
N LEU A 105 9.05 4.59 -0.27
CA LEU A 105 7.92 5.06 0.53
C LEU A 105 7.84 4.29 1.84
N ARG A 106 7.47 4.98 2.90
CA ARG A 106 7.25 4.45 4.23
C ARG A 106 5.84 4.80 4.71
N ILE A 107 5.20 3.89 5.41
CA ILE A 107 3.93 4.17 6.10
C ILE A 107 4.22 5.06 7.31
N ALA A 108 3.73 6.28 7.27
CA ALA A 108 3.85 7.24 8.37
C ALA A 108 2.68 7.13 9.36
N ASN A 109 1.47 6.80 8.86
CA ASN A 109 0.29 6.63 9.69
C ASN A 109 -0.73 5.68 9.04
N THR A 110 -1.56 5.02 9.85
CA THR A 110 -2.64 4.12 9.38
C THR A 110 -3.97 4.37 10.07
N THR A 111 -4.06 5.38 10.94
CA THR A 111 -5.22 5.64 11.79
C THR A 111 -5.80 7.02 11.52
N THR A 112 -7.07 7.21 11.92
CA THR A 112 -7.74 8.51 11.87
C THR A 112 -8.20 8.85 13.29
N PRO A 113 -7.35 9.48 14.11
CA PRO A 113 -7.73 9.89 15.46
C PRO A 113 -8.86 10.93 15.44
N SER A 114 -9.57 11.08 16.55
CA SER A 114 -10.73 11.97 16.67
C SER A 114 -10.39 13.44 16.37
N GLU A 115 -9.16 13.84 16.64
CA GLU A 115 -8.62 15.17 16.37
C GLU A 115 -8.69 15.56 14.90
N CYS A 116 -8.69 14.57 14.00
CA CYS A 116 -8.81 14.79 12.55
C CYS A 116 -10.14 15.45 12.14
N SER A 117 -11.16 15.37 12.98
CA SER A 117 -12.46 16.04 12.76
C SER A 117 -12.49 17.47 13.27
N ARG A 118 -11.45 17.94 13.99
CA ARG A 118 -11.42 19.26 14.60
C ARG A 118 -11.08 20.33 13.56
N THR A 119 -11.86 21.40 13.53
CA THR A 119 -11.58 22.57 12.69
C THR A 119 -10.18 23.13 12.95
N GLY A 120 -9.42 23.38 11.90
CA GLY A 120 -8.06 23.92 11.99
C GLY A 120 -7.00 22.89 12.40
N PHE A 121 -7.33 21.60 12.47
CA PHE A 121 -6.35 20.54 12.71
C PHE A 121 -5.66 20.15 11.39
N SER A 122 -4.34 20.02 11.41
CA SER A 122 -3.58 19.55 10.25
C SER A 122 -3.82 18.06 10.03
N GLN A 123 -4.23 17.69 8.81
CA GLN A 123 -4.60 16.34 8.46
C GLN A 123 -3.44 15.46 7.98
N THR A 124 -2.21 15.95 8.09
CA THR A 124 -1.00 15.23 7.66
C THR A 124 -0.76 13.89 8.36
N ALA A 125 -1.43 13.64 9.48
CA ALA A 125 -1.39 12.39 10.22
C ALA A 125 -2.76 11.69 10.26
N CYS A 126 -3.67 12.01 9.35
CA CYS A 126 -5.02 11.48 9.34
C CYS A 126 -5.18 10.45 8.21
N GLY A 127 -5.57 9.24 8.58
CA GLY A 127 -5.77 8.16 7.61
C GLY A 127 -4.49 7.39 7.26
N PHE A 128 -4.47 6.81 6.09
CA PHE A 128 -3.31 6.06 5.59
C PHE A 128 -2.34 7.04 4.90
N VAL A 129 -1.25 7.34 5.58
CA VAL A 129 -0.27 8.33 5.13
C VAL A 129 1.02 7.64 4.71
N LEU A 130 1.50 7.98 3.54
CA LEU A 130 2.81 7.60 3.03
C LEU A 130 3.73 8.81 2.99
N GLU A 131 4.99 8.59 3.26
CA GLU A 131 6.05 9.58 3.14
C GLU A 131 7.24 8.98 2.38
N PHE A 132 8.00 9.81 1.70
CA PHE A 132 9.30 9.40 1.18
C PHE A 132 10.28 9.26 2.35
N ALA A 133 10.96 8.12 2.41
CA ALA A 133 11.94 7.83 3.46
C ALA A 133 13.33 8.42 3.15
N ASP A 134 13.51 8.90 1.93
CA ASP A 134 14.75 9.48 1.40
C ASP A 134 14.46 10.79 0.65
N ILE A 135 15.49 11.56 0.41
CA ILE A 135 15.40 12.80 -0.40
C ILE A 135 15.32 12.40 -1.87
N ILE A 136 14.28 12.87 -2.57
CA ILE A 136 14.09 12.59 -4.01
C ILE A 136 15.11 13.38 -4.83
N ILE A 137 15.22 14.68 -4.56
CA ILE A 137 16.11 15.60 -5.25
C ILE A 137 16.30 16.88 -4.43
N GLU A 138 17.40 17.53 -4.59
CA GLU A 138 17.59 18.88 -4.07
C GLU A 138 16.92 19.92 -5.00
N HIS A 139 16.17 20.82 -4.42
CA HIS A 139 15.53 21.91 -5.14
C HIS A 139 15.48 23.17 -4.27
N THR A 140 15.65 24.34 -4.86
CA THR A 140 15.57 25.59 -4.11
C THR A 140 14.14 25.88 -3.66
N MET A 141 13.99 26.42 -2.44
CA MET A 141 12.67 26.81 -1.91
C MET A 141 12.03 27.91 -2.79
N ASN A 142 12.82 28.91 -3.17
CA ASN A 142 12.42 30.02 -4.04
C ASN A 142 13.59 30.43 -4.96
N GLY A 143 13.30 31.04 -6.10
CA GLY A 143 14.33 31.59 -6.98
C GLY A 143 15.05 32.83 -6.42
N THR A 144 14.47 33.46 -5.39
CA THR A 144 15.06 34.58 -4.65
C THR A 144 14.90 34.35 -3.15
N ALA A 145 15.74 34.98 -2.35
CA ALA A 145 15.67 34.90 -0.88
C ALA A 145 14.44 35.68 -0.37
N THR A 146 13.30 35.00 -0.29
CA THR A 146 12.03 35.55 0.22
C THR A 146 11.22 34.49 0.93
N ASN A 147 10.45 34.88 1.93
CA ASN A 147 9.41 34.08 2.60
C ASN A 147 8.01 34.65 2.38
N ALA A 148 7.87 35.66 1.51
CA ALA A 148 6.59 36.30 1.23
C ALA A 148 5.57 35.26 0.69
N GLY A 149 4.36 35.24 1.26
CA GLY A 149 3.30 34.32 0.90
C GLY A 149 3.43 32.91 1.44
N GLY A 150 4.48 32.62 2.23
CA GLY A 150 4.71 31.33 2.87
C GLY A 150 4.80 30.16 1.87
N TRP A 151 4.53 28.95 2.34
CA TRP A 151 4.60 27.72 1.53
C TRP A 151 3.81 27.80 0.22
N PRO A 152 2.56 28.33 0.17
CA PRO A 152 1.79 28.39 -1.08
C PRO A 152 2.45 29.16 -2.22
N ALA A 153 3.28 30.14 -1.88
CA ALA A 153 3.93 31.00 -2.87
C ALA A 153 5.32 30.47 -3.30
N THR A 154 5.78 29.36 -2.75
CA THR A 154 7.12 28.85 -3.04
C THR A 154 7.21 28.16 -4.41
N SER A 155 8.36 28.28 -5.07
CA SER A 155 8.67 27.49 -6.25
C SER A 155 8.83 26.01 -5.92
N MET A 156 9.25 25.67 -4.70
CA MET A 156 9.31 24.29 -4.23
C MET A 156 7.91 23.64 -4.22
N ARG A 157 6.87 24.32 -3.74
CA ARG A 157 5.49 23.79 -3.81
C ARG A 157 5.06 23.53 -5.23
N THR A 158 5.32 24.48 -6.13
CA THR A 158 5.01 24.31 -7.55
C THR A 158 5.72 23.10 -8.14
N PHE A 159 7.00 22.92 -7.84
CA PHE A 159 7.80 21.78 -8.28
C PHE A 159 7.24 20.45 -7.72
N VAL A 160 6.95 20.37 -6.43
CA VAL A 160 6.43 19.15 -5.81
C VAL A 160 5.07 18.78 -6.40
N ASN A 161 4.16 19.75 -6.57
CA ASN A 161 2.81 19.49 -7.06
C ASN A 161 2.74 19.20 -8.55
N ASN A 162 3.70 19.65 -9.34
CA ASN A 162 3.72 19.39 -10.77
C ASN A 162 4.71 18.27 -11.13
N ASP A 163 5.98 18.45 -10.83
CA ASP A 163 7.03 17.57 -11.33
C ASP A 163 7.05 16.23 -10.56
N ILE A 164 7.15 16.28 -9.24
CA ILE A 164 7.20 15.07 -8.42
C ILE A 164 5.84 14.34 -8.44
N TYR A 165 4.72 15.06 -8.27
CA TYR A 165 3.39 14.47 -8.32
C TYR A 165 3.11 13.77 -9.64
N ASN A 166 3.52 14.37 -10.78
CA ASN A 166 3.32 13.77 -12.10
C ASN A 166 4.23 12.56 -12.35
N ALA A 167 5.36 12.44 -11.66
CA ALA A 167 6.23 11.29 -11.71
C ALA A 167 5.70 10.07 -10.92
N ILE A 168 4.76 10.28 -10.00
CA ILE A 168 4.13 9.18 -9.25
C ILE A 168 3.32 8.29 -10.21
N PRO A 169 3.48 6.94 -10.14
CA PRO A 169 2.68 6.01 -10.93
C PRO A 169 1.18 6.25 -10.79
N SER A 170 0.45 6.18 -11.89
CA SER A 170 -0.97 6.57 -11.96
C SER A 170 -1.86 5.82 -10.98
N GLU A 171 -1.56 4.55 -10.69
CA GLU A 171 -2.34 3.73 -9.74
C GLU A 171 -2.27 4.27 -8.31
N ILE A 172 -1.16 4.92 -7.93
CA ILE A 172 -1.00 5.58 -6.63
C ILE A 172 -1.55 7.00 -6.73
N LYS A 173 -1.11 7.76 -7.74
CA LYS A 173 -1.50 9.15 -7.96
C LYS A 173 -3.02 9.35 -7.92
N ASN A 174 -3.77 8.46 -8.56
CA ASN A 174 -5.24 8.51 -8.58
C ASN A 174 -5.91 8.15 -7.24
N ALA A 175 -5.13 7.77 -6.25
CA ALA A 175 -5.61 7.46 -4.90
C ALA A 175 -5.20 8.52 -3.86
N ILE A 176 -4.31 9.42 -4.23
CA ILE A 176 -3.92 10.56 -3.38
C ILE A 176 -5.12 11.48 -3.24
N ILE A 177 -5.37 11.93 -2.03
CA ILE A 177 -6.42 12.89 -1.70
C ILE A 177 -5.80 14.21 -1.28
N ASP A 178 -6.48 15.30 -1.54
CA ASP A 178 -6.10 16.60 -1.02
C ASP A 178 -6.11 16.59 0.50
N THR A 179 -5.08 17.16 1.09
CA THR A 179 -4.88 17.14 2.53
C THR A 179 -4.75 18.56 3.05
N THR A 180 -5.59 18.92 4.01
CA THR A 180 -5.46 20.21 4.70
C THR A 180 -4.24 20.21 5.61
N VAL A 181 -3.28 21.05 5.29
CA VAL A 181 -2.09 21.30 6.11
C VAL A 181 -2.24 22.63 6.79
N VAL A 182 -2.14 22.64 8.12
CA VAL A 182 -2.10 23.86 8.91
C VAL A 182 -0.65 24.17 9.23
N SER A 183 -0.15 25.27 8.70
CA SER A 183 1.18 25.76 9.03
C SER A 183 1.10 27.17 9.59
N GLY A 184 1.85 27.41 10.68
CA GLY A 184 2.07 28.75 11.21
C GLY A 184 3.32 29.35 10.60
N HIS A 185 3.23 30.57 10.13
CA HIS A 185 4.40 31.34 9.74
C HIS A 185 4.33 32.73 10.35
N GLY A 186 5.34 33.11 11.11
CA GLY A 186 5.37 34.39 11.80
C GLY A 186 4.59 34.42 13.13
N LYS A 187 4.37 35.61 13.64
CA LYS A 187 3.89 35.83 15.02
C LYS A 187 2.42 35.50 15.28
N SER A 188 1.59 35.33 14.28
CA SER A 188 0.14 35.27 14.48
C SER A 188 -0.63 34.44 13.48
N ASP A 189 -0.01 33.92 12.40
CA ASP A 189 -0.80 33.41 11.30
C ASP A 189 -0.71 31.89 11.16
N THR A 190 -1.83 31.27 11.38
CA THR A 190 -2.11 29.92 10.93
C THR A 190 -2.87 30.02 9.62
N GLU A 191 -2.27 29.62 8.53
CA GLU A 191 -2.95 29.48 7.25
C GLU A 191 -3.21 27.99 6.97
N ASN A 192 -4.40 27.70 6.46
CA ASN A 192 -4.76 26.38 6.01
C ASN A 192 -4.43 26.29 4.53
N PHE A 193 -3.60 25.33 4.15
CA PHE A 193 -3.30 25.04 2.76
C PHE A 193 -3.86 23.67 2.40
N THR A 194 -4.48 23.60 1.24
CA THR A 194 -4.82 22.33 0.60
C THR A 194 -3.70 22.01 -0.39
N SER A 195 -3.05 20.88 -0.21
CA SER A 195 -1.99 20.40 -1.09
C SER A 195 -2.44 19.14 -1.82
#